data_ae3db6fab66e0b8863a7406c77598da2
#
_entry.id   ae3db6fab66e0b8863a7406c77598da2
#
_cell.length_a   1.000
_cell.length_b   1.000
_cell.length_c   1.000
_cell.angle_alpha   90.00
_cell.angle_beta   90.00
_cell.angle_gamma   90.00
#
_symmetry.space_group_name_H-M   'P 1'
#
loop_
_entity.id
_entity.type
_entity.pdbx_description
1 polymer ?
#
loop_
_entity_poly.entity_id
_entity_poly.type
_entity_poly.pdbx_seq_one_letter_code
_entity_poly.pdbx_strand_id
1 'polypeptide(L)'
;ELGLQTDDLSQYTLTYLSQSDSEDGTIENEWIQQQIETKLGINIDIKVQNEWALFIDMYNNQEFDFVLTGWSADYDDPMTFLDMWVTDGSNNHTGYGSEEYDNLVTSLAGENDNTKRLETYSKLENILVDEDAVISPIFYYDTYSVVQNNIKNLQYPEFGPKIEFRWASIEDK
;
A
#
# COMPACT_ATOMS: atom_id res chain seq x y z
N GLU A 1 -0.41 21.29 0.32
CA GLU A 1 -0.17 21.80 -1.06
C GLU A 1 1.34 22.03 -1.24
N LEU A 2 1.98 21.39 -2.23
CA LEU A 2 3.42 21.50 -2.47
C LEU A 2 3.84 22.89 -2.97
N GLY A 3 2.90 23.85 -3.11
CA GLY A 3 3.17 25.21 -3.60
C GLY A 3 3.76 25.24 -5.01
N LEU A 4 3.58 24.16 -5.78
CA LEU A 4 4.12 24.08 -7.14
C LEU A 4 3.42 25.08 -8.06
N GLN A 5 4.22 25.72 -8.90
CA GLN A 5 3.68 26.55 -9.99
C GLN A 5 3.15 25.59 -11.07
N THR A 6 1.84 25.60 -11.30
CA THR A 6 1.17 24.59 -12.16
C THR A 6 1.42 24.76 -13.66
N ASP A 7 2.00 25.87 -14.10
CA ASP A 7 2.17 26.18 -15.51
C ASP A 7 3.35 25.47 -16.18
N ASP A 8 4.37 25.09 -15.39
CA ASP A 8 5.52 24.30 -15.87
C ASP A 8 6.09 23.47 -14.72
N LEU A 9 5.75 22.18 -14.71
CA LEU A 9 6.22 21.23 -13.71
C LEU A 9 7.57 20.60 -14.06
N SER A 10 8.10 20.82 -15.26
CA SER A 10 9.38 20.22 -15.71
C SER A 10 10.60 20.68 -14.91
N GLN A 11 10.48 21.77 -14.17
CA GLN A 11 11.53 22.26 -13.28
C GLN A 11 11.64 21.48 -11.96
N TYR A 12 10.67 20.64 -11.66
CA TYR A 12 10.65 19.84 -10.43
C TYR A 12 11.07 18.40 -10.71
N THR A 13 11.71 17.80 -9.73
CA THR A 13 12.05 16.38 -9.73
C THR A 13 11.55 15.77 -8.43
N LEU A 14 10.72 14.73 -8.52
CA LEU A 14 10.26 13.97 -7.35
C LEU A 14 11.08 12.71 -7.20
N THR A 15 11.39 12.39 -5.97
CA THR A 15 12.08 11.15 -5.60
C THR A 15 11.07 10.02 -5.44
N TYR A 16 11.20 8.99 -6.26
CA TYR A 16 10.45 7.75 -6.16
C TYR A 16 11.28 6.67 -5.49
N LEU A 17 10.93 6.29 -4.26
CA LEU A 17 11.59 5.20 -3.55
C LEU A 17 10.98 3.85 -3.95
N SER A 18 11.82 2.92 -4.40
CA SER A 18 11.44 1.55 -4.74
C SER A 18 12.36 0.54 -4.08
N GLN A 19 11.81 -0.63 -3.71
CA GLN A 19 12.59 -1.73 -3.13
C GLN A 19 13.09 -2.73 -4.17
N SER A 20 12.45 -2.81 -5.35
CA SER A 20 12.69 -3.91 -6.29
C SER A 20 13.67 -3.54 -7.41
N ASP A 21 14.72 -4.36 -7.54
CA ASP A 21 15.64 -4.41 -8.67
C ASP A 21 15.44 -5.64 -9.56
N SER A 22 14.40 -6.43 -9.33
CA SER A 22 14.03 -7.53 -10.21
C SER A 22 13.66 -6.99 -11.60
N GLU A 23 13.74 -7.83 -12.63
CA GLU A 23 13.37 -7.44 -14.00
C GLU A 23 11.94 -6.90 -14.04
N ASP A 24 10.99 -7.58 -13.39
CA ASP A 24 9.59 -7.14 -13.31
C ASP A 24 9.46 -5.82 -12.54
N GLY A 25 10.14 -5.67 -11.41
CA GLY A 25 10.13 -4.44 -10.61
C GLY A 25 10.78 -3.26 -11.34
N THR A 26 11.79 -3.49 -12.14
CA THR A 26 12.40 -2.45 -13.00
C THR A 26 11.39 -1.98 -14.06
N ILE A 27 10.70 -2.89 -14.73
CA ILE A 27 9.64 -2.56 -15.71
C ILE A 27 8.51 -1.75 -15.05
N GLU A 28 8.08 -2.16 -13.86
CA GLU A 28 7.05 -1.45 -13.11
C GLU A 28 7.48 -0.03 -12.73
N ASN A 29 8.69 0.12 -12.21
CA ASN A 29 9.26 1.42 -11.85
C ASN A 29 9.37 2.37 -13.04
N GLU A 30 9.90 1.87 -14.17
CA GLU A 30 10.02 2.65 -15.41
C GLU A 30 8.65 3.01 -15.99
N TRP A 31 7.66 2.11 -15.88
CA TRP A 31 6.30 2.39 -16.33
C TRP A 31 5.65 3.50 -15.48
N ILE A 32 5.78 3.45 -14.15
CA ILE A 32 5.26 4.49 -13.25
C ILE A 32 5.91 5.83 -13.57
N GLN A 33 7.24 5.86 -13.66
CA GLN A 33 8.00 7.05 -14.04
C GLN A 33 7.46 7.64 -15.35
N GLN A 34 7.38 6.83 -16.40
CA GLN A 34 6.91 7.27 -17.72
C GLN A 34 5.47 7.82 -17.69
N GLN A 35 4.57 7.19 -16.90
CA GLN A 35 3.18 7.68 -16.78
C GLN A 35 3.14 9.06 -16.13
N ILE A 36 3.88 9.26 -15.05
CA ILE A 36 3.91 10.54 -14.33
C ILE A 36 4.57 11.61 -15.19
N GLU A 37 5.76 11.35 -15.74
CA GLU A 37 6.50 12.31 -16.57
C GLU A 37 5.69 12.71 -17.81
N THR A 38 5.07 11.72 -18.48
CA THR A 38 4.31 12.01 -19.72
C THR A 38 3.01 12.77 -19.45
N LYS A 39 2.32 12.46 -18.36
CA LYS A 39 0.98 13.03 -18.09
C LYS A 39 1.05 14.34 -17.32
N LEU A 40 2.00 14.47 -16.41
CA LEU A 40 2.12 15.63 -15.54
C LEU A 40 3.27 16.56 -15.92
N GLY A 41 4.23 16.10 -16.73
CA GLY A 41 5.39 16.88 -17.11
C GLY A 41 6.39 17.14 -15.98
N ILE A 42 6.33 16.34 -14.91
CA ILE A 42 7.24 16.43 -13.77
C ILE A 42 8.32 15.34 -13.89
N ASN A 43 9.56 15.63 -13.53
CA ASN A 43 10.64 14.64 -13.60
C ASN A 43 10.59 13.70 -12.38
N ILE A 44 10.98 12.45 -12.58
CA ILE A 44 11.04 11.42 -11.53
C ILE A 44 12.46 10.88 -11.41
N ASP A 45 13.01 10.90 -10.20
CA ASP A 45 14.27 10.26 -9.83
C ASP A 45 13.97 8.97 -9.07
N ILE A 46 14.22 7.81 -9.70
CA ILE A 46 13.95 6.51 -9.09
C ILE A 46 15.13 6.12 -8.20
N LYS A 47 14.89 6.03 -6.89
CA LYS A 47 15.84 5.47 -5.92
C LYS A 47 15.50 4.03 -5.60
N VAL A 48 16.26 3.10 -6.14
CA VAL A 48 16.11 1.68 -5.84
C VAL A 48 16.98 1.33 -4.63
N GLN A 49 16.37 0.80 -3.57
CA GLN A 49 17.07 0.31 -2.40
C GLN A 49 16.72 -1.16 -2.11
N ASN A 50 17.65 -2.07 -2.45
CA ASN A 50 17.42 -3.52 -2.36
C ASN A 50 17.67 -4.10 -0.97
N GLU A 51 18.52 -3.45 -0.19
CA GLU A 51 18.77 -3.84 1.18
C GLU A 51 17.57 -3.45 2.05
N TRP A 52 16.80 -4.45 2.51
CA TRP A 52 15.57 -4.23 3.28
C TRP A 52 15.74 -3.27 4.46
N ALA A 53 16.82 -3.45 5.23
CA ALA A 53 17.07 -2.60 6.40
C ALA A 53 17.28 -1.13 6.02
N LEU A 54 17.99 -0.87 4.91
CA LEU A 54 18.22 0.48 4.41
C LEU A 54 16.95 1.07 3.76
N PHE A 55 16.17 0.23 3.06
CA PHE A 55 14.87 0.67 2.53
C PHE A 55 13.95 1.13 3.67
N ILE A 56 13.83 0.32 4.74
CA ILE A 56 13.02 0.67 5.91
C ILE A 56 13.54 1.93 6.62
N ASP A 57 14.85 2.13 6.67
CA ASP A 57 15.44 3.34 7.25
C ASP A 57 15.05 4.58 6.43
N MET A 58 15.21 4.53 5.11
CA MET A 58 14.77 5.61 4.21
C MET A 58 13.26 5.85 4.28
N TYR A 59 12.47 4.77 4.35
CA TYR A 59 11.02 4.82 4.46
C TYR A 59 10.57 5.47 5.77
N ASN A 60 11.17 5.10 6.89
CA ASN A 60 10.89 5.68 8.21
C ASN A 60 11.35 7.14 8.32
N ASN A 61 12.44 7.49 7.64
CA ASN A 61 12.96 8.86 7.61
C ASN A 61 12.29 9.74 6.55
N GLN A 62 11.32 9.21 5.79
CA GLN A 62 10.61 9.93 4.73
C GLN A 62 11.56 10.49 3.65
N GLU A 63 12.58 9.72 3.26
CA GLU A 63 13.56 10.11 2.24
C GLU A 63 13.04 9.90 0.81
N PHE A 64 11.79 10.28 0.56
CA PHE A 64 11.10 10.16 -0.72
C PHE A 64 9.97 11.20 -0.82
N ASP A 65 9.54 11.49 -2.04
CA ASP A 65 8.32 12.23 -2.31
C ASP A 65 7.14 11.27 -2.49
N PHE A 66 7.38 10.10 -3.09
CA PHE A 66 6.42 9.00 -3.10
C PHE A 66 7.13 7.63 -3.14
N VAL A 67 6.40 6.59 -2.76
CA VAL A 67 6.88 5.22 -2.67
C VAL A 67 5.80 4.25 -3.13
N LEU A 68 6.19 3.21 -3.87
CA LEU A 68 5.29 2.08 -4.14
C LEU A 68 5.42 1.09 -2.99
N THR A 69 4.32 0.87 -2.31
CA THR A 69 4.24 -0.09 -1.20
C THR A 69 2.90 -0.81 -1.24
N GLY A 70 2.73 -1.82 -0.42
CA GLY A 70 1.49 -2.58 -0.34
C GLY A 70 1.19 -3.04 1.08
N TRP A 71 -0.06 -3.37 1.30
CA TRP A 71 -0.53 -3.93 2.55
C TRP A 71 -1.37 -5.19 2.30
N SER A 72 -1.26 -6.17 3.18
CA SER A 72 -2.12 -7.34 3.19
C SER A 72 -2.98 -7.30 4.44
N ALA A 73 -4.27 -7.63 4.30
CA ALA A 73 -5.17 -7.61 5.44
C ALA A 73 -4.71 -8.59 6.53
N ASP A 74 -4.63 -8.12 7.77
CA ASP A 74 -4.29 -8.92 8.95
C ASP A 74 -5.52 -9.65 9.51
N TYR A 75 -6.73 -9.10 9.24
CA TYR A 75 -8.01 -9.61 9.72
C TYR A 75 -9.16 -9.19 8.79
N ASP A 76 -10.32 -9.84 8.93
CA ASP A 76 -11.51 -9.61 8.10
C ASP A 76 -12.28 -8.35 8.52
N ASP A 77 -11.69 -7.19 8.29
CA ASP A 77 -12.35 -5.89 8.45
C ASP A 77 -11.60 -4.83 7.62
N PRO A 78 -12.29 -3.91 6.91
CA PRO A 78 -11.65 -2.82 6.16
C PRO A 78 -10.73 -1.94 7.00
N MET A 79 -10.92 -1.91 8.32
CA MET A 79 -10.09 -1.14 9.24
C MET A 79 -8.60 -1.50 9.12
N THR A 80 -8.26 -2.75 8.78
CA THR A 80 -6.86 -3.18 8.57
C THR A 80 -6.10 -2.35 7.52
N PHE A 81 -6.82 -1.66 6.61
CA PHE A 81 -6.26 -0.76 5.60
C PHE A 81 -6.41 0.72 5.96
N LEU A 82 -7.32 1.05 6.88
CA LEU A 82 -7.68 2.43 7.19
C LEU A 82 -7.01 2.94 8.47
N ASP A 83 -6.81 2.09 9.48
CA ASP A 83 -6.21 2.52 10.75
C ASP A 83 -4.70 2.83 10.66
N MET A 84 -4.04 2.38 9.60
CA MET A 84 -2.62 2.65 9.39
C MET A 84 -2.29 4.13 9.10
N TRP A 85 -3.29 4.97 8.75
CA TRP A 85 -3.09 6.36 8.36
C TRP A 85 -3.40 7.38 9.46
N VAL A 86 -3.66 6.92 10.69
CA VAL A 86 -3.86 7.82 11.83
C VAL A 86 -2.59 8.62 12.12
N THR A 87 -2.78 9.83 12.67
CA THR A 87 -1.67 10.72 13.05
C THR A 87 -0.72 10.00 14.00
N ASP A 88 0.58 10.06 13.74
CA ASP A 88 1.63 9.39 14.51
C ASP A 88 1.47 7.85 14.63
N GLY A 89 0.65 7.24 13.78
CA GLY A 89 0.48 5.78 13.73
C GLY A 89 1.77 5.07 13.30
N SER A 90 2.05 3.91 13.90
CA SER A 90 3.29 3.16 13.66
C SER A 90 3.48 2.71 12.20
N ASN A 91 2.41 2.63 11.43
CA ASN A 91 2.41 2.26 10.01
C ASN A 91 2.28 3.47 9.08
N ASN A 92 2.09 4.66 9.65
CA ASN A 92 2.00 5.91 8.89
C ASN A 92 3.39 6.51 8.67
N HIS A 93 4.00 6.20 7.54
CA HIS A 93 5.33 6.72 7.17
C HIS A 93 5.27 7.91 6.20
N THR A 94 4.07 8.47 5.96
CA THR A 94 3.88 9.59 5.02
C THR A 94 4.00 10.96 5.69
N GLY A 95 3.97 11.01 7.03
CA GLY A 95 3.84 12.26 7.78
C GLY A 95 2.43 12.86 7.72
N TYR A 96 1.46 12.13 7.14
CA TYR A 96 0.06 12.55 7.13
C TYR A 96 -0.50 12.62 8.55
N GLY A 97 -1.34 13.63 8.82
CA GLY A 97 -2.07 13.77 10.05
C GLY A 97 -3.33 14.61 9.85
N SER A 98 -4.45 14.10 10.33
CA SER A 98 -5.76 14.74 10.22
C SER A 98 -6.62 14.42 11.44
N GLU A 99 -7.00 15.47 12.19
CA GLU A 99 -7.89 15.31 13.34
C GLU A 99 -9.26 14.75 12.91
N GLU A 100 -9.76 15.11 11.74
CA GLU A 100 -11.00 14.56 11.20
C GLU A 100 -10.89 13.08 10.92
N TYR A 101 -9.79 12.66 10.28
CA TYR A 101 -9.52 11.25 10.00
C TYR A 101 -9.41 10.43 11.28
N ASP A 102 -8.63 10.89 12.25
CA ASP A 102 -8.42 10.23 13.54
C ASP A 102 -9.72 10.06 14.32
N ASN A 103 -10.58 11.10 14.30
CA ASN A 103 -11.89 11.05 14.93
C ASN A 103 -12.82 10.04 14.26
N LEU A 104 -12.82 9.94 12.93
CA LEU A 104 -13.60 8.94 12.20
C LEU A 104 -13.13 7.52 12.53
N VAL A 105 -11.81 7.25 12.50
CA VAL A 105 -11.25 5.96 12.90
C VAL A 105 -11.66 5.60 14.33
N THR A 106 -11.52 6.54 15.27
CA THR A 106 -11.87 6.34 16.67
C THR A 106 -13.37 6.06 16.84
N SER A 107 -14.24 6.68 16.04
CA SER A 107 -15.69 6.48 16.10
C SER A 107 -16.14 5.07 15.77
N LEU A 108 -15.33 4.32 15.03
CA LEU A 108 -15.60 2.93 14.68
C LEU A 108 -15.33 1.96 15.84
N ALA A 109 -14.60 2.39 16.85
CA ALA A 109 -14.37 1.58 18.04
C ALA A 109 -15.71 1.40 18.82
N GLY A 110 -16.24 0.18 18.77
CA GLY A 110 -17.51 -0.16 19.43
C GLY A 110 -18.78 0.12 18.61
N GLU A 111 -18.67 0.63 17.38
CA GLU A 111 -19.84 0.72 16.49
C GLU A 111 -20.19 -0.68 15.94
N ASN A 112 -21.43 -1.11 16.18
CA ASN A 112 -21.92 -2.41 15.77
C ASN A 112 -22.95 -2.36 14.62
N ASP A 113 -23.35 -1.15 14.23
CA ASP A 113 -24.24 -0.95 13.09
C ASP A 113 -23.41 -0.99 11.79
N ASN A 114 -23.59 -2.07 11.02
CA ASN A 114 -22.85 -2.28 9.78
C ASN A 114 -23.06 -1.15 8.75
N THR A 115 -24.25 -0.53 8.72
CA THR A 115 -24.52 0.57 7.78
C THR A 115 -23.67 1.78 8.14
N LYS A 116 -23.61 2.14 9.42
CA LYS A 116 -22.78 3.27 9.89
C LYS A 116 -21.27 2.97 9.70
N ARG A 117 -20.87 1.73 9.94
CA ARG A 117 -19.48 1.32 9.69
C ARG A 117 -19.10 1.54 8.22
N LEU A 118 -19.93 1.04 7.29
CA LEU A 118 -19.69 1.20 5.84
C LEU A 118 -19.68 2.67 5.41
N GLU A 119 -20.60 3.50 5.94
CA GLU A 119 -20.61 4.94 5.66
C GLU A 119 -19.33 5.62 6.15
N THR A 120 -18.82 5.21 7.32
CA THR A 120 -17.58 5.78 7.88
C THR A 120 -16.36 5.30 7.10
N TYR A 121 -16.29 4.03 6.71
CA TYR A 121 -15.22 3.54 5.83
C TYR A 121 -15.15 4.29 4.51
N SER A 122 -16.32 4.52 3.87
CA SER A 122 -16.37 5.29 2.63
C SER A 122 -15.89 6.73 2.79
N LYS A 123 -16.13 7.36 3.94
CA LYS A 123 -15.60 8.70 4.24
C LYS A 123 -14.09 8.67 4.43
N LEU A 124 -13.56 7.72 5.20
CA LEU A 124 -12.13 7.55 5.42
C LEU A 124 -11.40 7.32 4.09
N GLU A 125 -11.94 6.45 3.24
CA GLU A 125 -11.39 6.16 1.92
C GLU A 125 -11.42 7.41 1.02
N ASN A 126 -12.50 8.17 1.02
CA ASN A 126 -12.61 9.42 0.27
C ASN A 126 -11.57 10.46 0.72
N ILE A 127 -11.35 10.62 2.02
CA ILE A 127 -10.31 11.51 2.55
C ILE A 127 -8.94 11.09 2.05
N LEU A 128 -8.59 9.80 2.16
CA LEU A 128 -7.27 9.31 1.78
C LEU A 128 -6.98 9.40 0.28
N VAL A 129 -7.98 9.16 -0.56
CA VAL A 129 -7.78 9.02 -2.01
C VAL A 129 -8.11 10.31 -2.76
N ASP A 130 -9.21 10.97 -2.42
CA ASP A 130 -9.74 12.08 -3.21
C ASP A 130 -9.48 13.45 -2.59
N GLU A 131 -9.65 13.60 -1.26
CA GLU A 131 -9.57 14.91 -0.62
C GLU A 131 -8.13 15.29 -0.29
N ASP A 132 -7.43 14.44 0.46
CA ASP A 132 -6.06 14.68 0.92
C ASP A 132 -5.00 14.00 0.03
N ALA A 133 -5.43 13.07 -0.85
CA ALA A 133 -4.59 12.33 -1.80
C ALA A 133 -3.33 11.73 -1.16
N VAL A 134 -3.48 11.13 0.03
CA VAL A 134 -2.40 10.49 0.80
C VAL A 134 -1.91 9.24 0.10
N ILE A 135 -2.84 8.51 -0.55
CA ILE A 135 -2.58 7.29 -1.29
C ILE A 135 -3.20 7.33 -2.68
N SER A 136 -2.55 6.63 -3.61
CA SER A 136 -3.07 6.38 -4.95
C SER A 136 -3.13 4.86 -5.17
N PRO A 137 -4.29 4.22 -4.97
CA PRO A 137 -4.43 2.78 -5.21
C PRO A 137 -4.20 2.43 -6.67
N ILE A 138 -3.35 1.44 -6.94
CA ILE A 138 -2.97 1.08 -8.32
C ILE A 138 -3.57 -0.27 -8.71
N PHE A 139 -3.32 -1.32 -7.94
CA PHE A 139 -3.80 -2.67 -8.24
C PHE A 139 -3.80 -3.58 -7.01
N TYR A 140 -4.46 -4.72 -7.16
CA TYR A 140 -4.40 -5.84 -6.20
C TYR A 140 -3.56 -6.96 -6.77
N TYR A 141 -2.71 -7.56 -5.94
CA TYR A 141 -1.95 -8.74 -6.32
C TYR A 141 -2.81 -10.00 -6.25
N ASP A 142 -2.87 -10.75 -7.34
CA ASP A 142 -3.38 -12.11 -7.34
C ASP A 142 -2.29 -13.12 -6.96
N THR A 143 -2.66 -14.13 -6.19
CA THR A 143 -1.75 -15.21 -5.82
C THR A 143 -2.14 -16.50 -6.54
N TYR A 144 -1.22 -17.08 -7.27
CA TYR A 144 -1.39 -18.37 -7.94
C TYR A 144 -0.52 -19.41 -7.25
N SER A 145 -1.08 -20.59 -7.01
CA SER A 145 -0.37 -21.72 -6.45
C SER A 145 -0.47 -22.94 -7.38
N VAL A 146 0.67 -23.50 -7.75
CA VAL A 146 0.77 -24.75 -8.51
C VAL A 146 1.16 -25.86 -7.55
N VAL A 147 0.28 -26.87 -7.40
CA VAL A 147 0.47 -27.94 -6.44
C VAL A 147 0.43 -29.29 -7.17
N GLN A 148 1.33 -30.19 -6.81
CA GLN A 148 1.33 -31.56 -7.36
C GLN A 148 0.07 -32.30 -6.92
N ASN A 149 -0.50 -33.12 -7.81
CA ASN A 149 -1.77 -33.81 -7.59
C ASN A 149 -1.78 -34.79 -6.40
N ASN A 150 -0.61 -35.25 -5.97
CA ASN A 150 -0.45 -36.14 -4.83
C ASN A 150 -0.34 -35.41 -3.48
N ILE A 151 -0.31 -34.07 -3.46
CA ILE A 151 -0.39 -33.28 -2.24
C ILE A 151 -1.86 -32.99 -1.94
N LYS A 152 -2.28 -33.36 -0.75
CA LYS A 152 -3.69 -33.22 -0.30
C LYS A 152 -3.77 -32.36 0.95
N ASN A 153 -4.99 -31.87 1.22
CA ASN A 153 -5.34 -31.16 2.44
C ASN A 153 -4.54 -29.88 2.70
N LEU A 154 -3.99 -29.26 1.64
CA LEU A 154 -3.49 -27.88 1.75
C LEU A 154 -4.67 -26.95 2.07
N GLN A 155 -4.45 -26.05 2.99
CA GLN A 155 -5.41 -24.98 3.29
C GLN A 155 -4.89 -23.66 2.73
N TYR A 156 -5.80 -22.85 2.22
CA TYR A 156 -5.55 -21.50 1.70
C TYR A 156 -6.37 -20.51 2.54
N PRO A 157 -5.85 -20.09 3.69
CA PRO A 157 -6.55 -19.13 4.53
C PRO A 157 -6.77 -17.81 3.77
N GLU A 158 -7.90 -17.18 4.01
CA GLU A 158 -8.22 -15.87 3.44
C GLU A 158 -7.33 -14.77 4.04
N PHE A 159 -6.95 -14.93 5.32
CA PHE A 159 -6.07 -14.05 6.06
C PHE A 159 -4.91 -14.83 6.68
N GLY A 160 -3.77 -14.17 6.85
CA GLY A 160 -2.57 -14.78 7.43
C GLY A 160 -1.67 -15.47 6.40
N PRO A 161 -1.20 -16.69 6.64
CA PRO A 161 -0.26 -17.36 5.75
C PRO A 161 -0.90 -17.71 4.41
N LYS A 162 -0.20 -17.51 3.30
CA LYS A 162 -0.69 -17.85 1.95
C LYS A 162 -1.07 -19.30 1.80
N ILE A 163 -0.37 -20.22 2.50
CA ILE A 163 -0.63 -21.66 2.50
C ILE A 163 -0.40 -22.19 3.91
N GLU A 164 -1.33 -22.97 4.42
CA GLU A 164 -1.17 -23.71 5.66
C GLU A 164 -0.98 -25.20 5.40
N PHE A 165 0.12 -25.74 5.93
CA PHE A 165 0.56 -27.13 5.73
C PHE A 165 0.18 -28.05 6.88
N ARG A 166 -0.48 -27.56 7.93
CA ARG A 166 -0.80 -28.32 9.16
C ARG A 166 -1.47 -29.67 8.88
N TRP A 167 -2.33 -29.70 7.88
CA TRP A 167 -3.12 -30.87 7.52
C TRP A 167 -2.65 -31.51 6.19
N ALA A 168 -1.61 -30.98 5.61
CA ALA A 168 -1.11 -31.46 4.34
C ALA A 168 -0.59 -32.89 4.44
N SER A 169 -0.86 -33.69 3.41
CA SER A 169 -0.37 -35.06 3.26
C SER A 169 0.09 -35.31 1.83
N ILE A 170 1.02 -36.24 1.68
CA ILE A 170 1.48 -36.74 0.38
C ILE A 170 0.91 -38.15 0.20
N GLU A 171 0.17 -38.36 -0.89
CA GLU A 171 -0.31 -39.69 -1.26
C GLU A 171 0.72 -40.35 -2.17
N ASP A 172 1.05 -41.60 -1.89
CA ASP A 172 1.90 -42.41 -2.78
C ASP A 172 1.19 -42.59 -4.13
N LYS A 173 1.97 -42.57 -5.20
CA LYS A 173 1.47 -42.77 -6.57
C LYS A 173 1.01 -44.19 -6.80
#